data_f6220654ada709593e4c2265f12f8cc6
#
_entry.id   f6220654ada709593e4c2265f12f8cc6
#
_cell.length_a   1.000
_cell.length_b   1.000
_cell.length_c   1.000
_cell.angle_alpha   90.00
_cell.angle_beta   90.00
_cell.angle_gamma   90.00
#
_symmetry.space_group_name_H-M   'P 1'
#
loop_
_entity.id
_entity.type
_entity.pdbx_description
1 polymer ?
#
loop_
_entity_poly.entity_id
_entity_poly.type
_entity_poly.pdbx_seq_one_letter_code
_entity_poly.pdbx_strand_id
1 'polypeptide(L)'
;MTELVFILDRSGSMSGLEKDTIGGFNSMIEKQKREEGEALVSTVLFDSESTVIHDRLPLDNVPPMTEREYFVCGCTALLDAVGGAIHHIGNVHKYACREDVPEKTMFIITTDGYENSSKRYDYEQVRKMIESQKEKYGWEFLFLGANIDAAAEAKRFGISSDRAVNYKCDEEGTALNYEVISEAVCSVRASRPLSVDWKKRIDEDVQRRGK
;
A
#
# COMPACT_ATOMS: atom_id res chain seq x y z
N MET A 1 -1.63 13.31 13.80
CA MET A 1 -0.54 12.53 13.13
C MET A 1 -1.14 11.33 12.42
N THR A 2 -0.67 11.03 11.19
CA THR A 2 -1.12 9.87 10.38
C THR A 2 0.04 8.92 10.13
N GLU A 3 -0.19 7.61 10.13
CA GLU A 3 0.79 6.61 9.72
C GLU A 3 0.43 6.02 8.36
N LEU A 4 1.36 6.07 7.42
CA LEU A 4 1.22 5.57 6.06
C LEU A 4 2.15 4.37 5.88
N VAL A 5 1.60 3.23 5.50
CA VAL A 5 2.35 1.99 5.31
C VAL A 5 2.18 1.53 3.87
N PHE A 6 3.23 1.67 3.08
CA PHE A 6 3.26 1.23 1.68
C PHE A 6 3.86 -0.17 1.58
N ILE A 7 3.14 -1.09 0.94
CA ILE A 7 3.59 -2.45 0.66
C ILE A 7 3.60 -2.60 -0.85
N LEU A 8 4.80 -2.57 -1.43
CA LEU A 8 5.03 -2.45 -2.87
C LEU A 8 5.67 -3.73 -3.41
N ASP A 9 5.02 -4.30 -4.40
CA ASP A 9 5.50 -5.46 -5.14
C ASP A 9 6.71 -5.08 -6.00
N ARG A 10 7.78 -5.86 -5.90
CA ARG A 10 8.93 -5.83 -6.79
C ARG A 10 9.23 -7.22 -7.36
N SER A 11 8.22 -8.10 -7.42
CA SER A 11 8.36 -9.44 -8.01
C SER A 11 8.61 -9.37 -9.53
N GLY A 12 8.96 -10.51 -10.11
CA GLY A 12 9.37 -10.60 -11.51
C GLY A 12 8.38 -10.05 -12.54
N SER A 13 7.08 -10.06 -12.23
CA SER A 13 6.01 -9.52 -13.05
C SER A 13 6.05 -7.99 -13.20
N MET A 14 6.62 -7.28 -12.21
CA MET A 14 6.81 -5.82 -12.26
C MET A 14 7.90 -5.35 -13.23
N SER A 15 8.52 -6.27 -13.98
CA SER A 15 9.60 -5.97 -14.93
C SER A 15 9.14 -4.99 -16.01
N GLY A 16 9.92 -3.91 -16.18
CA GLY A 16 9.64 -2.83 -17.13
C GLY A 16 8.88 -1.65 -16.51
N LEU A 17 8.41 -1.75 -15.27
CA LEU A 17 7.70 -0.70 -14.54
C LEU A 17 8.54 -0.09 -13.39
N GLU A 18 9.82 -0.46 -13.29
CA GLU A 18 10.67 -0.01 -12.18
C GLU A 18 10.74 1.51 -12.10
N LYS A 19 10.96 2.18 -13.24
CA LYS A 19 11.05 3.65 -13.31
C LYS A 19 9.74 4.33 -12.99
N ASP A 20 8.62 3.76 -13.46
CA ASP A 20 7.28 4.32 -13.25
C ASP A 20 6.87 4.16 -11.78
N THR A 21 7.17 3.02 -11.17
CA THR A 21 6.95 2.77 -9.75
C THR A 21 7.77 3.71 -8.87
N ILE A 22 9.08 3.81 -9.13
CA ILE A 22 9.99 4.72 -8.42
C ILE A 22 9.53 6.18 -8.58
N GLY A 23 9.28 6.60 -9.82
CA GLY A 23 8.86 7.96 -10.13
C GLY A 23 7.52 8.32 -9.51
N GLY A 24 6.54 7.43 -9.63
CA GLY A 24 5.21 7.59 -9.05
C GLY A 24 5.24 7.67 -7.53
N PHE A 25 5.94 6.74 -6.87
CA PHE A 25 6.11 6.76 -5.42
C PHE A 25 6.78 8.06 -4.93
N ASN A 26 7.91 8.43 -5.52
CA ASN A 26 8.63 9.63 -5.13
C ASN A 26 7.81 10.90 -5.37
N SER A 27 7.11 11.01 -6.51
CA SER A 27 6.23 12.13 -6.80
C SER A 27 5.07 12.23 -5.79
N MET A 28 4.50 11.10 -5.40
CA MET A 28 3.46 11.05 -4.38
C MET A 28 4.00 11.52 -3.03
N ILE A 29 5.15 11.02 -2.57
CA ILE A 29 5.78 11.45 -1.31
C ILE A 29 6.05 12.95 -1.32
N GLU A 30 6.60 13.49 -2.41
CA GLU A 30 6.86 14.94 -2.52
C GLU A 30 5.57 15.80 -2.52
N LYS A 31 4.46 15.30 -3.07
CA LYS A 31 3.15 15.94 -2.94
C LYS A 31 2.68 15.91 -1.49
N GLN A 32 2.83 14.77 -0.81
CA GLN A 32 2.41 14.62 0.58
C GLN A 32 3.21 15.52 1.55
N LYS A 33 4.48 15.82 1.27
CA LYS A 33 5.30 16.75 2.06
C LYS A 33 4.76 18.20 2.02
N ARG A 34 3.96 18.55 1.02
CA ARG A 34 3.36 19.89 0.88
C ARG A 34 2.00 20.01 1.56
N GLU A 35 1.41 18.89 1.97
CA GLU A 35 0.13 18.86 2.67
C GLU A 35 0.30 19.07 4.17
N GLU A 36 -0.67 19.75 4.79
CA GLU A 36 -0.67 20.02 6.23
C GLU A 36 -0.77 18.72 7.06
N GLY A 37 -0.22 18.78 8.26
CA GLY A 37 -0.27 17.71 9.26
C GLY A 37 0.93 16.77 9.19
N GLU A 38 1.27 16.23 10.35
CA GLU A 38 2.38 15.28 10.49
C GLU A 38 2.00 13.88 9.99
N ALA A 39 2.95 13.22 9.35
CA ALA A 39 2.80 11.82 8.97
C ALA A 39 4.11 11.05 9.18
N LEU A 40 3.96 9.77 9.51
CA LEU A 40 5.02 8.77 9.51
C LEU A 40 4.86 7.88 8.28
N VAL A 41 5.97 7.47 7.71
CA VAL A 41 5.99 6.62 6.50
C VAL A 41 6.80 5.36 6.76
N SER A 42 6.19 4.23 6.52
CA SER A 42 6.85 2.94 6.37
C SER A 42 6.71 2.45 4.94
N THR A 43 7.78 1.92 4.36
CA THR A 43 7.76 1.34 3.02
C THR A 43 8.40 -0.05 3.05
N VAL A 44 7.62 -1.03 2.69
CA VAL A 44 8.00 -2.44 2.59
C VAL A 44 7.99 -2.83 1.11
N LEU A 45 9.15 -3.17 0.59
CA LEU A 45 9.27 -3.80 -0.72
C LEU A 45 9.22 -5.31 -0.56
N PHE A 46 8.52 -6.01 -1.43
CA PHE A 46 8.47 -7.45 -1.36
C PHE A 46 8.59 -8.12 -2.73
N ASP A 47 9.23 -9.26 -2.68
CA ASP A 47 9.33 -10.28 -3.72
C ASP A 47 9.16 -11.67 -3.06
N SER A 48 10.13 -12.56 -3.13
CA SER A 48 10.15 -13.81 -2.33
C SER A 48 10.43 -13.56 -0.84
N GLU A 49 10.91 -12.36 -0.51
CA GLU A 49 11.19 -11.86 0.84
C GLU A 49 10.72 -10.41 0.96
N SER A 50 10.67 -9.90 2.18
CA SER A 50 10.28 -8.51 2.46
C SER A 50 11.47 -7.70 2.95
N THR A 51 11.62 -6.49 2.42
CA THR A 51 12.64 -5.52 2.81
C THR A 51 11.98 -4.21 3.24
N VAL A 52 12.21 -3.77 4.47
CA VAL A 52 11.76 -2.46 4.95
C VAL A 52 12.80 -1.43 4.55
N ILE A 53 12.44 -0.48 3.70
CA ILE A 53 13.34 0.62 3.26
C ILE A 53 13.09 1.92 4.02
N HIS A 54 11.88 2.13 4.50
CA HIS A 54 11.51 3.20 5.42
C HIS A 54 10.76 2.59 6.59
N ASP A 55 11.17 2.89 7.82
CA ASP A 55 10.52 2.39 9.04
C ASP A 55 10.09 3.58 9.91
N ARG A 56 8.82 3.93 9.80
CA ARG A 56 8.19 5.02 10.56
C ARG A 56 8.96 6.34 10.50
N LEU A 57 9.51 6.67 9.35
CA LEU A 57 10.22 7.93 9.17
C LEU A 57 9.22 9.10 9.14
N PRO A 58 9.51 10.23 9.81
CA PRO A 58 8.77 11.46 9.54
C PRO A 58 8.75 11.74 8.04
N LEU A 59 7.58 12.07 7.51
CA LEU A 59 7.36 12.24 6.06
C LEU A 59 8.40 13.17 5.41
N ASP A 60 8.77 14.27 6.08
CA ASP A 60 9.75 15.24 5.58
C ASP A 60 11.16 14.63 5.44
N ASN A 61 11.45 13.59 6.21
CA ASN A 61 12.74 12.90 6.22
C ASN A 61 12.81 11.68 5.30
N VAL A 62 11.70 11.34 4.62
CA VAL A 62 11.69 10.21 3.68
C VAL A 62 12.58 10.52 2.48
N PRO A 63 13.68 9.78 2.28
CA PRO A 63 14.52 9.94 1.11
C PRO A 63 13.82 9.40 -0.13
N PRO A 64 14.17 9.88 -1.32
CA PRO A 64 13.64 9.31 -2.55
C PRO A 64 14.10 7.86 -2.72
N MET A 65 13.16 6.98 -3.11
CA MET A 65 13.45 5.62 -3.53
C MET A 65 14.22 5.64 -4.85
N THR A 66 15.20 4.76 -5.00
CA THR A 66 16.05 4.66 -6.20
C THR A 66 16.10 3.22 -6.72
N GLU A 67 16.75 3.01 -7.86
CA GLU A 67 16.99 1.68 -8.42
C GLU A 67 17.88 0.78 -7.52
N ARG A 68 18.47 1.33 -6.46
CA ARG A 68 19.22 0.56 -5.47
C ARG A 68 18.31 -0.19 -4.52
N GLU A 69 17.19 0.43 -4.15
CA GLU A 69 16.18 -0.14 -3.26
C GLU A 69 15.16 -0.94 -4.07
N TYR A 70 14.66 -0.34 -5.17
CA TYR A 70 13.61 -0.96 -5.99
C TYR A 70 14.21 -1.55 -7.27
N PHE A 71 14.40 -2.84 -7.26
CA PHE A 71 14.80 -3.66 -8.41
C PHE A 71 13.93 -4.92 -8.43
N VAL A 72 13.58 -5.35 -9.63
CA VAL A 72 12.65 -6.48 -9.81
C VAL A 72 13.37 -7.81 -9.65
N CYS A 73 12.84 -8.70 -8.80
CA CYS A 73 13.32 -10.07 -8.67
C CYS A 73 12.28 -10.98 -7.97
N GLY A 74 12.51 -12.28 -8.03
CA GLY A 74 11.81 -13.27 -7.21
C GLY A 74 10.34 -13.51 -7.56
N CYS A 75 9.64 -14.08 -6.58
CA CYS A 75 8.23 -14.44 -6.59
C CYS A 75 7.43 -13.45 -5.73
N THR A 76 6.15 -13.74 -5.48
CA THR A 76 5.21 -12.82 -4.80
C THR A 76 4.83 -13.37 -3.43
N ALA A 77 5.60 -13.01 -2.37
CA ALA A 77 5.32 -13.37 -0.97
C ALA A 77 4.45 -12.29 -0.29
N LEU A 78 3.27 -12.04 -0.84
CA LEU A 78 2.38 -10.95 -0.45
C LEU A 78 1.85 -11.10 0.98
N LEU A 79 1.45 -12.33 1.38
CA LEU A 79 0.95 -12.58 2.75
C LEU A 79 2.03 -12.32 3.80
N ASP A 80 3.27 -12.71 3.52
CA ASP A 80 4.39 -12.49 4.44
C ASP A 80 4.70 -11.00 4.58
N ALA A 81 4.61 -10.23 3.49
CA ALA A 81 4.81 -8.77 3.51
C ALA A 81 3.70 -8.06 4.30
N VAL A 82 2.44 -8.36 4.00
CA VAL A 82 1.28 -7.74 4.67
C VAL A 82 1.22 -8.14 6.14
N GLY A 83 1.30 -9.43 6.44
CA GLY A 83 1.27 -9.94 7.81
C GLY A 83 2.42 -9.41 8.65
N GLY A 84 3.64 -9.38 8.09
CA GLY A 84 4.83 -8.84 8.75
C GLY A 84 4.69 -7.35 9.06
N ALA A 85 4.21 -6.55 8.12
CA ALA A 85 4.00 -5.11 8.31
C ALA A 85 2.93 -4.83 9.38
N ILE A 86 1.77 -5.52 9.33
CA ILE A 86 0.72 -5.38 10.35
C ILE A 86 1.26 -5.76 11.74
N HIS A 87 2.01 -6.84 11.84
CA HIS A 87 2.60 -7.29 13.10
C HIS A 87 3.58 -6.25 13.66
N HIS A 88 4.46 -5.70 12.81
CA HIS A 88 5.44 -4.69 13.19
C HIS A 88 4.77 -3.42 13.70
N ILE A 89 3.92 -2.78 12.88
CA ILE A 89 3.24 -1.54 13.24
C ILE A 89 2.32 -1.73 14.45
N GLY A 90 1.59 -2.85 14.51
CA GLY A 90 0.74 -3.17 15.65
C GLY A 90 1.51 -3.31 16.96
N ASN A 91 2.70 -3.91 16.92
CA ASN A 91 3.57 -3.98 18.10
C ASN A 91 4.11 -2.61 18.50
N VAL A 92 4.53 -1.78 17.54
CA VAL A 92 4.98 -0.42 17.84
C VAL A 92 3.85 0.37 18.53
N HIS A 93 2.64 0.37 17.98
CA HIS A 93 1.50 1.07 18.60
C HIS A 93 1.15 0.53 19.99
N LYS A 94 1.26 -0.78 20.19
CA LYS A 94 0.96 -1.43 21.47
C LYS A 94 1.89 -0.98 22.61
N TYR A 95 3.16 -0.71 22.28
CA TYR A 95 4.19 -0.38 23.27
C TYR A 95 4.57 1.11 23.30
N ALA A 96 4.08 1.91 22.34
CA ALA A 96 4.25 3.35 22.33
C ALA A 96 3.44 4.03 23.42
N CYS A 97 3.87 5.24 23.85
CA CYS A 97 3.04 6.11 24.63
C CYS A 97 1.79 6.51 23.84
N ARG A 98 0.67 6.72 24.51
CA ARG A 98 -0.61 7.02 23.86
C ARG A 98 -0.54 8.25 22.93
N GLU A 99 0.24 9.24 23.30
CA GLU A 99 0.48 10.47 22.53
C GLU A 99 1.29 10.26 21.26
N ASP A 100 2.10 9.16 21.21
CA ASP A 100 2.94 8.80 20.07
C ASP A 100 2.23 7.85 19.09
N VAL A 101 1.04 7.34 19.43
CA VAL A 101 0.26 6.49 18.54
C VAL A 101 -0.50 7.37 17.53
N PRO A 102 -0.31 7.16 16.23
CA PRO A 102 -1.02 7.90 15.20
C PRO A 102 -2.55 7.75 15.31
N GLU A 103 -3.26 8.85 15.10
CA GLU A 103 -4.73 8.84 15.09
C GLU A 103 -5.32 8.06 13.92
N LYS A 104 -4.57 8.01 12.83
CA LYS A 104 -4.94 7.32 11.60
C LYS A 104 -3.79 6.46 11.11
N THR A 105 -4.11 5.25 10.69
CA THR A 105 -3.14 4.34 10.06
C THR A 105 -3.74 3.82 8.76
N MET A 106 -3.01 3.97 7.67
CA MET A 106 -3.44 3.56 6.35
C MET A 106 -2.39 2.66 5.70
N PHE A 107 -2.82 1.47 5.32
CA PHE A 107 -2.02 0.52 4.53
C PHE A 107 -2.39 0.63 3.06
N ILE A 108 -1.40 0.75 2.20
CA ILE A 108 -1.54 0.80 0.76
C ILE A 108 -0.76 -0.38 0.18
N ILE A 109 -1.48 -1.36 -0.36
CA ILE A 109 -0.93 -2.60 -0.89
C ILE A 109 -1.04 -2.55 -2.41
N THR A 110 0.10 -2.62 -3.10
CA THR A 110 0.15 -2.62 -4.56
C THR A 110 0.86 -3.87 -5.05
N THR A 111 0.21 -4.63 -5.95
CA THR A 111 0.76 -5.85 -6.55
C THR A 111 0.27 -6.03 -7.99
N ASP A 112 1.04 -6.71 -8.81
CA ASP A 112 0.64 -7.10 -10.17
C ASP A 112 0.49 -8.63 -10.35
N GLY A 113 0.52 -9.37 -9.24
CA GLY A 113 0.43 -10.81 -9.23
C GLY A 113 -0.33 -11.38 -8.03
N TYR A 114 -0.71 -12.66 -8.17
CA TYR A 114 -1.27 -13.42 -7.05
C TYR A 114 -0.18 -13.87 -6.09
N GLU A 115 -0.54 -13.99 -4.80
CA GLU A 115 0.25 -14.67 -3.80
C GLU A 115 0.72 -16.06 -4.27
N ASN A 116 2.04 -16.34 -4.19
CA ASN A 116 2.57 -17.62 -4.64
C ASN A 116 3.80 -18.14 -3.87
N SER A 117 4.31 -17.41 -2.88
CA SER A 117 5.56 -17.81 -2.23
C SER A 117 5.67 -17.54 -0.73
N SER A 118 4.62 -17.05 -0.08
CA SER A 118 4.60 -16.83 1.37
C SER A 118 4.76 -18.14 2.16
N LYS A 119 5.49 -18.08 3.28
CA LYS A 119 5.83 -19.21 4.14
C LYS A 119 5.45 -19.02 5.60
N ARG A 120 5.25 -17.78 6.04
CA ARG A 120 5.07 -17.39 7.45
C ARG A 120 3.60 -17.15 7.79
N TYR A 121 2.85 -16.60 6.85
CA TYR A 121 1.45 -16.24 7.02
C TYR A 121 0.60 -16.89 5.95
N ASP A 122 -0.60 -17.30 6.35
CA ASP A 122 -1.66 -17.72 5.45
C ASP A 122 -2.79 -16.67 5.34
N TYR A 123 -3.72 -16.86 4.41
CA TYR A 123 -4.84 -15.94 4.18
C TYR A 123 -5.73 -15.76 5.42
N GLU A 124 -5.96 -16.82 6.18
CA GLU A 124 -6.82 -16.74 7.36
C GLU A 124 -6.18 -15.92 8.48
N GLN A 125 -4.88 -16.09 8.68
CA GLN A 125 -4.10 -15.32 9.65
C GLN A 125 -4.09 -13.83 9.28
N VAL A 126 -3.72 -13.49 8.03
CA VAL A 126 -3.67 -12.09 7.57
C VAL A 126 -5.07 -11.46 7.62
N ARG A 127 -6.09 -12.17 7.19
CA ARG A 127 -7.48 -11.71 7.29
C ARG A 127 -7.88 -11.36 8.71
N LYS A 128 -7.64 -12.25 9.68
CA LYS A 128 -7.93 -11.98 11.10
C LYS A 128 -7.16 -10.76 11.63
N MET A 129 -5.91 -10.58 11.19
CA MET A 129 -5.11 -9.42 11.56
C MET A 129 -5.74 -8.15 11.00
N ILE A 130 -6.07 -8.09 9.71
CA ILE A 130 -6.71 -6.93 9.08
C ILE A 130 -8.05 -6.60 9.74
N GLU A 131 -8.95 -7.59 9.88
CA GLU A 131 -10.25 -7.41 10.52
C GLU A 131 -10.09 -6.86 11.95
N SER A 132 -9.17 -7.41 12.73
CA SER A 132 -8.90 -6.94 14.10
C SER A 132 -8.39 -5.50 14.15
N GLN A 133 -7.49 -5.10 13.24
CA GLN A 133 -6.97 -3.73 13.21
C GLN A 133 -8.04 -2.71 12.76
N LYS A 134 -8.87 -3.09 11.79
CA LYS A 134 -10.01 -2.28 11.34
C LYS A 134 -11.01 -2.04 12.47
N GLU A 135 -11.43 -3.13 13.14
CA GLU A 135 -12.47 -3.07 14.18
C GLU A 135 -12.02 -2.34 15.44
N LYS A 136 -10.79 -2.60 15.90
CA LYS A 136 -10.31 -2.08 17.18
C LYS A 136 -9.69 -0.70 17.09
N TYR A 137 -9.02 -0.40 15.97
CA TYR A 137 -8.18 0.79 15.85
C TYR A 137 -8.53 1.66 14.63
N GLY A 138 -9.53 1.24 13.83
CA GLY A 138 -9.97 2.02 12.67
C GLY A 138 -8.91 2.13 11.56
N TRP A 139 -8.01 1.14 11.43
CA TRP A 139 -7.03 1.13 10.36
C TRP A 139 -7.71 1.00 8.99
N GLU A 140 -7.22 1.74 8.02
CA GLU A 140 -7.67 1.68 6.64
C GLU A 140 -6.71 0.83 5.80
N PHE A 141 -7.27 0.06 4.86
CA PHE A 141 -6.50 -0.79 3.95
C PHE A 141 -6.98 -0.57 2.53
N LEU A 142 -6.06 -0.19 1.63
CA LEU A 142 -6.29 -0.15 0.19
C LEU A 142 -5.53 -1.28 -0.50
N PHE A 143 -6.19 -1.91 -1.46
CA PHE A 143 -5.61 -2.98 -2.26
C PHE A 143 -5.71 -2.61 -3.75
N LEU A 144 -4.55 -2.46 -4.39
CA LEU A 144 -4.44 -2.08 -5.79
C LEU A 144 -3.76 -3.22 -6.54
N GLY A 145 -4.53 -3.90 -7.37
CA GLY A 145 -4.08 -5.08 -8.09
C GLY A 145 -4.05 -4.86 -9.60
N ALA A 146 -2.98 -5.30 -10.26
CA ALA A 146 -2.94 -5.40 -11.72
C ALA A 146 -2.88 -6.88 -12.12
N ASN A 147 -3.33 -7.22 -13.31
CA ASN A 147 -3.29 -8.58 -13.86
C ASN A 147 -3.97 -9.67 -13.01
N ILE A 148 -4.76 -9.27 -12.01
CA ILE A 148 -5.48 -10.16 -11.10
C ILE A 148 -6.93 -9.67 -10.94
N ASP A 149 -7.78 -10.45 -10.29
CA ASP A 149 -9.06 -9.94 -9.77
C ASP A 149 -8.81 -9.31 -8.39
N ALA A 150 -8.53 -8.00 -8.39
CA ALA A 150 -8.20 -7.27 -7.17
C ALA A 150 -9.33 -7.31 -6.13
N ALA A 151 -10.60 -7.29 -6.55
CA ALA A 151 -11.73 -7.35 -5.62
C ALA A 151 -11.87 -8.73 -4.98
N ALA A 152 -11.71 -9.81 -5.76
CA ALA A 152 -11.73 -11.17 -5.23
C ALA A 152 -10.54 -11.44 -4.31
N GLU A 153 -9.33 -10.98 -4.69
CA GLU A 153 -8.14 -11.17 -3.87
C GLU A 153 -8.21 -10.37 -2.57
N ALA A 154 -8.59 -9.08 -2.62
CA ALA A 154 -8.79 -8.24 -1.45
C ALA A 154 -9.78 -8.85 -0.45
N LYS A 155 -10.86 -9.46 -0.95
CA LYS A 155 -11.85 -10.16 -0.11
C LYS A 155 -11.23 -11.33 0.68
N ARG A 156 -10.27 -12.05 0.10
CA ARG A 156 -9.54 -13.12 0.80
C ARG A 156 -8.75 -12.58 2.00
N PHE A 157 -8.26 -11.34 1.89
CA PHE A 157 -7.59 -10.61 2.98
C PHE A 157 -8.55 -9.96 3.99
N GLY A 158 -9.87 -9.97 3.78
CA GLY A 158 -10.82 -9.23 4.61
C GLY A 158 -10.91 -7.74 4.29
N ILE A 159 -10.42 -7.34 3.11
CA ILE A 159 -10.54 -5.99 2.57
C ILE A 159 -11.79 -5.94 1.67
N SER A 160 -12.66 -4.97 1.90
CA SER A 160 -13.90 -4.82 1.14
C SER A 160 -13.65 -4.34 -0.30
N SER A 161 -14.54 -4.66 -1.22
CA SER A 161 -14.38 -4.33 -2.65
C SER A 161 -14.38 -2.84 -2.95
N ASP A 162 -14.97 -2.01 -2.08
CA ASP A 162 -14.89 -0.56 -2.15
C ASP A 162 -13.49 -0.01 -1.80
N ARG A 163 -12.62 -0.82 -1.21
CA ARG A 163 -11.22 -0.54 -0.90
C ARG A 163 -10.24 -1.27 -1.81
N ALA A 164 -10.75 -1.91 -2.86
CA ALA A 164 -9.94 -2.63 -3.85
C ALA A 164 -10.18 -2.07 -5.26
N VAL A 165 -9.15 -2.02 -6.07
CA VAL A 165 -9.22 -1.57 -7.46
C VAL A 165 -8.26 -2.32 -8.35
N ASN A 166 -8.70 -2.61 -9.57
CA ASN A 166 -7.81 -3.07 -10.64
C ASN A 166 -7.23 -1.87 -11.39
N TYR A 167 -5.92 -1.86 -11.62
CA TYR A 167 -5.26 -0.84 -12.43
C TYR A 167 -4.53 -1.46 -13.62
N LYS A 168 -4.19 -0.67 -14.62
CA LYS A 168 -3.41 -1.11 -15.78
C LYS A 168 -1.92 -1.12 -15.44
N CYS A 169 -1.27 -2.26 -15.68
CA CYS A 169 0.15 -2.47 -15.44
C CYS A 169 0.98 -1.92 -16.60
N ASP A 170 0.95 -0.60 -16.79
CA ASP A 170 1.73 0.16 -17.76
C ASP A 170 2.07 1.55 -17.22
N GLU A 171 2.84 2.33 -17.93
CA GLU A 171 3.28 3.68 -17.52
C GLU A 171 2.11 4.60 -17.13
N GLU A 172 1.07 4.70 -18.00
CA GLU A 172 -0.09 5.56 -17.76
C GLU A 172 -0.91 5.10 -16.53
N GLY A 173 -1.17 3.78 -16.43
CA GLY A 173 -1.91 3.19 -15.32
C GLY A 173 -1.16 3.29 -14.01
N THR A 174 0.15 3.09 -14.01
CA THR A 174 0.99 3.23 -12.82
C THR A 174 1.02 4.68 -12.34
N ALA A 175 1.18 5.65 -13.25
CA ALA A 175 1.14 7.07 -12.91
C ALA A 175 -0.22 7.47 -12.31
N LEU A 176 -1.32 7.07 -12.94
CA LEU A 176 -2.68 7.33 -12.45
C LEU A 176 -2.91 6.69 -11.08
N ASN A 177 -2.40 5.48 -10.87
CA ASN A 177 -2.51 4.76 -9.62
C ASN A 177 -1.90 5.58 -8.45
N TYR A 178 -0.67 6.08 -8.62
CA TYR A 178 -0.02 6.91 -7.60
C TYR A 178 -0.70 8.27 -7.40
N GLU A 179 -1.29 8.87 -8.44
CA GLU A 179 -2.09 10.10 -8.29
C GLU A 179 -3.31 9.85 -7.41
N VAL A 180 -4.07 8.79 -7.69
CA VAL A 180 -5.29 8.44 -6.94
C VAL A 180 -4.95 8.03 -5.50
N ILE A 181 -3.87 7.26 -5.30
CA ILE A 181 -3.36 6.96 -3.95
C ILE A 181 -3.04 8.27 -3.20
N SER A 182 -2.39 9.23 -3.86
CA SER A 182 -2.07 10.53 -3.24
C SER A 182 -3.33 11.27 -2.77
N GLU A 183 -4.40 11.30 -3.58
CA GLU A 183 -5.68 11.91 -3.23
C GLU A 183 -6.36 11.20 -2.04
N ALA A 184 -6.31 9.86 -2.03
CA ALA A 184 -6.82 9.03 -0.93
C ALA A 184 -6.07 9.31 0.38
N VAL A 185 -4.74 9.39 0.33
CA VAL A 185 -3.88 9.73 1.48
C VAL A 185 -4.19 11.13 1.99
N CYS A 186 -4.33 12.15 1.10
CA CYS A 186 -4.73 13.51 1.50
C CYS A 186 -6.07 13.51 2.24
N SER A 187 -7.04 12.71 1.81
CA SER A 187 -8.34 12.60 2.47
C SER A 187 -8.22 12.05 3.89
N VAL A 188 -7.44 10.97 4.06
CA VAL A 188 -7.22 10.34 5.38
C VAL A 188 -6.43 11.28 6.30
N ARG A 189 -5.38 11.95 5.80
CA ARG A 189 -4.59 12.92 6.58
C ARG A 189 -5.43 14.12 7.04
N ALA A 190 -6.35 14.57 6.20
CA ALA A 190 -7.31 15.61 6.55
C ALA A 190 -8.47 15.12 7.44
N SER A 191 -8.37 13.89 7.98
CA SER A 191 -9.41 13.24 8.80
C SER A 191 -10.78 13.18 8.12
N ARG A 192 -10.81 13.17 6.79
CA ARG A 192 -12.03 12.98 6.00
C ARG A 192 -12.21 11.49 5.71
N PRO A 193 -13.45 10.97 5.78
CA PRO A 193 -13.72 9.59 5.41
C PRO A 193 -13.36 9.36 3.93
N LEU A 194 -12.70 8.25 3.65
CA LEU A 194 -12.39 7.88 2.27
C LEU A 194 -13.70 7.49 1.56
N SER A 195 -14.07 8.27 0.54
CA SER A 195 -15.24 8.00 -0.29
C SER A 195 -15.12 6.65 -0.99
N VAL A 196 -16.23 6.02 -1.33
CA VAL A 196 -16.26 4.83 -2.21
C VAL A 196 -15.81 5.17 -3.64
N ASP A 197 -15.94 6.44 -4.05
CA ASP A 197 -15.55 6.94 -5.37
C ASP A 197 -14.04 7.24 -5.50
N TRP A 198 -13.23 6.98 -4.44
CA TRP A 198 -11.79 7.27 -4.46
C TRP A 198 -11.07 6.65 -5.67
N LYS A 199 -11.54 5.51 -6.14
CA LYS A 199 -10.96 4.72 -7.22
C LYS A 199 -11.58 4.97 -8.60
N LYS A 200 -12.59 5.84 -8.71
CA LYS A 200 -13.39 6.05 -9.92
C LYS A 200 -12.54 6.32 -11.16
N ARG A 201 -11.51 7.15 -11.06
CA ARG A 201 -10.59 7.46 -12.17
C ARG A 201 -9.86 6.23 -12.69
N ILE A 202 -9.44 5.34 -11.80
CA ILE A 202 -8.76 4.08 -12.16
C ILE A 202 -9.78 3.14 -12.83
N ASP A 203 -10.98 2.99 -12.26
CA ASP A 203 -12.04 2.15 -12.83
C ASP A 203 -12.41 2.61 -14.25
N GLU A 204 -12.56 3.93 -14.47
CA GLU A 204 -12.85 4.53 -15.78
C GLU A 204 -11.70 4.28 -16.78
N ASP A 205 -10.45 4.38 -16.35
CA ASP A 205 -9.29 4.12 -17.18
C ASP A 205 -9.24 2.66 -17.65
N VAL A 206 -9.44 1.72 -16.71
CA VAL A 206 -9.49 0.27 -17.02
C VAL A 206 -10.64 -0.03 -17.98
N GLN A 207 -11.82 0.58 -17.81
CA GLN A 207 -12.95 0.39 -18.70
C GLN A 207 -12.67 0.96 -20.10
N ARG A 208 -12.11 2.17 -20.19
CA ARG A 208 -11.79 2.84 -21.45
C ARG A 208 -10.75 2.07 -22.28
N ARG A 209 -9.72 1.54 -21.62
CA ARG A 209 -8.61 0.86 -22.31
C ARG A 209 -8.81 -0.66 -22.50
N GLY A 210 -9.94 -1.20 -22.00
CA GLY A 210 -10.24 -2.63 -22.06
C GLY A 210 -9.43 -3.44 -21.05
N LYS A 211 -9.80 -4.72 -20.94
CA LYS A 211 -9.04 -5.67 -20.08
C LYS A 211 -7.73 -6.09 -20.72
#